data_b9f7a355665e22bcfcf2a09ffc83ab87
#
_entry.id   b9f7a355665e22bcfcf2a09ffc83ab87
#
_cell.length_a   1.000
_cell.length_b   1.000
_cell.length_c   1.000
_cell.angle_alpha   90.00
_cell.angle_beta   90.00
_cell.angle_gamma   90.00
#
_symmetry.space_group_name_H-M   'P 1'
#
loop_
_entity.id
_entity.type
_entity.pdbx_description
1 polymer ?
#
loop_
_entity_poly.entity_id
_entity_poly.type
_entity_poly.pdbx_seq_one_letter_code
_entity_poly.pdbx_strand_id
1 'polypeptide(L)'
;MPTRSPATRVPLDAPLGSRLHLFLLAAFSVCLQLLPLLNAEYGYFRDELYYMACAKRLAFGYVDHPPLAPFVLRLVLITLGGSVLAIRLLPALAGAATVFLTGSIARRLGGGTFAQSLAALAMAVAPGFLIFCGFYSMNPFESLLWTGCVYLVVRIVKEDEPHLWTLVGLLVGMGLLNKHTLIVYALSLGLALLLTPTRRHVLSRWFWLGGALAVLIVLPNVVWQVQNDLASLEFYRNANLLKNVDTSPVEVLLAQVFVMNPLAFPVWFAGLCFFLFSRQGRAFRILGLTYLFLLTTMMWAGSSRPDRMLAAYPMLFAGGGVLIAGFVERRSRWLLQGVIAGAVLVGGVLFAPIALPVLPPGMLVQYAEMLSPPRVEQGATARLPQWFADRTGWEEMAASIAEAQRLLPEREEGRVLLLAENYGEAGALEFFGPRYGLPPVLSPHNTYHLWSAEKDEAQTYIAIGLSEEELRGVFRDVTPVGVHRCTYCMDYENDLTIYVCRDARTPFRDWWPAMKWYGGARKS
;
A
#
# COMPACT_ATOMS: atom_id res chain seq x y z
N MET A 1 -14.59 -8.96 -50.81
CA MET A 1 -14.82 -9.38 -49.42
C MET A 1 -13.77 -10.40 -49.03
N PRO A 2 -12.81 -10.11 -48.14
CA PRO A 2 -11.88 -11.14 -47.67
C PRO A 2 -12.53 -11.92 -46.54
N THR A 3 -12.59 -13.24 -46.69
CA THR A 3 -13.08 -14.20 -45.72
C THR A 3 -12.28 -14.12 -44.43
N ARG A 4 -12.95 -13.77 -43.34
CA ARG A 4 -12.38 -13.83 -41.97
C ARG A 4 -12.09 -15.30 -41.65
N SER A 5 -10.81 -15.62 -41.45
CA SER A 5 -10.38 -16.89 -40.85
C SER A 5 -11.03 -16.99 -39.45
N PRO A 6 -11.63 -18.14 -39.08
CA PRO A 6 -12.21 -18.31 -37.77
C PRO A 6 -11.10 -18.27 -36.72
N ALA A 7 -11.14 -17.25 -35.88
CA ALA A 7 -10.31 -17.20 -34.67
C ALA A 7 -10.65 -18.46 -33.85
N THR A 8 -9.68 -19.33 -33.67
CA THR A 8 -9.78 -20.50 -32.80
C THR A 8 -10.17 -20.02 -31.40
N ARG A 9 -11.45 -20.21 -31.05
CA ARG A 9 -11.94 -20.02 -29.70
C ARG A 9 -11.19 -21.00 -28.82
N VAL A 10 -10.27 -20.50 -27.98
CA VAL A 10 -9.71 -21.31 -26.89
C VAL A 10 -10.86 -21.64 -25.95
N PRO A 11 -11.16 -22.92 -25.68
CA PRO A 11 -12.27 -23.30 -24.82
C PRO A 11 -12.13 -22.61 -23.46
N LEU A 12 -13.23 -22.04 -22.97
CA LEU A 12 -13.32 -21.45 -21.62
C LEU A 12 -13.14 -22.50 -20.50
N ASP A 13 -13.31 -23.78 -20.85
CA ASP A 13 -13.38 -24.93 -19.94
C ASP A 13 -12.15 -25.84 -20.04
N ALA A 14 -10.95 -25.27 -20.01
CA ALA A 14 -9.80 -26.12 -19.73
C ALA A 14 -9.89 -26.60 -18.26
N PRO A 15 -9.75 -27.91 -17.99
CA PRO A 15 -9.94 -28.49 -16.66
C PRO A 15 -9.06 -27.80 -15.61
N LEU A 16 -9.52 -27.75 -14.34
CA LEU A 16 -8.79 -27.18 -13.19
C LEU A 16 -7.32 -27.60 -13.15
N GLY A 17 -6.99 -28.85 -13.55
CA GLY A 17 -5.64 -29.35 -13.67
C GLY A 17 -4.71 -28.52 -14.57
N SER A 18 -5.26 -27.82 -15.60
CA SER A 18 -4.46 -26.97 -16.48
C SER A 18 -4.02 -25.63 -15.82
N ARG A 19 -4.50 -25.31 -14.61
CA ARG A 19 -4.15 -24.09 -13.84
C ARG A 19 -3.45 -24.41 -12.53
N LEU A 20 -3.19 -25.67 -12.24
CA LEU A 20 -2.59 -26.10 -10.96
C LEU A 20 -1.32 -25.32 -10.65
N HIS A 21 -0.44 -25.09 -11.64
CA HIS A 21 0.80 -24.32 -11.47
C HIS A 21 0.54 -22.88 -11.00
N LEU A 22 -0.54 -22.23 -11.44
CA LEU A 22 -0.91 -20.88 -10.97
C LEU A 22 -1.45 -20.91 -9.54
N PHE A 23 -2.23 -21.90 -9.17
CA PHE A 23 -2.67 -22.10 -7.79
C PHE A 23 -1.50 -22.37 -6.84
N LEU A 24 -0.53 -23.19 -7.28
CA LEU A 24 0.69 -23.45 -6.50
C LEU A 24 1.53 -22.18 -6.30
N LEU A 25 1.69 -21.34 -7.33
CA LEU A 25 2.39 -20.06 -7.21
C LEU A 25 1.63 -19.05 -6.35
N ALA A 26 0.29 -19.03 -6.41
CA ALA A 26 -0.52 -18.23 -5.52
C ALA A 26 -0.41 -18.70 -4.06
N ALA A 27 -0.45 -20.01 -3.81
CA ALA A 27 -0.23 -20.59 -2.47
C ALA A 27 1.19 -20.31 -1.96
N PHE A 28 2.21 -20.42 -2.82
CA PHE A 28 3.58 -20.03 -2.51
C PHE A 28 3.66 -18.55 -2.08
N SER A 29 2.96 -17.65 -2.78
CA SER A 29 2.89 -16.24 -2.39
C SER A 29 2.25 -16.04 -1.00
N VAL A 30 1.19 -16.78 -0.65
CA VAL A 30 0.62 -16.76 0.71
C VAL A 30 1.64 -17.23 1.74
N CYS A 31 2.34 -18.34 1.46
CA CYS A 31 3.37 -18.87 2.36
C CYS A 31 4.49 -17.84 2.59
N LEU A 32 4.98 -17.18 1.54
CA LEU A 32 6.00 -16.13 1.67
C LEU A 32 5.54 -14.99 2.59
N GLN A 33 4.27 -14.62 2.57
CA GLN A 33 3.72 -13.53 3.37
C GLN A 33 3.43 -13.94 4.83
N LEU A 34 2.97 -15.15 5.07
CA LEU A 34 2.48 -15.57 6.39
C LEU A 34 3.53 -16.33 7.22
N LEU A 35 4.40 -17.14 6.61
CA LEU A 35 5.42 -17.88 7.37
C LEU A 35 6.38 -16.99 8.17
N PRO A 36 6.84 -15.82 7.65
CA PRO A 36 7.71 -14.94 8.43
C PRO A 36 7.03 -14.34 9.68
N LEU A 37 5.70 -14.38 9.78
CA LEU A 37 4.97 -13.93 10.97
C LEU A 37 5.20 -14.84 12.20
N LEU A 38 5.80 -16.00 12.00
CA LEU A 38 6.24 -16.87 13.10
C LEU A 38 7.45 -16.28 13.85
N ASN A 39 8.13 -15.26 13.27
CA ASN A 39 9.16 -14.51 13.96
C ASN A 39 8.51 -13.45 14.87
N ALA A 40 8.54 -13.69 16.18
CA ALA A 40 7.89 -12.84 17.18
C ALA A 40 8.57 -11.46 17.41
N GLU A 41 9.72 -11.19 16.77
CA GLU A 41 10.48 -9.95 16.99
C GLU A 41 9.90 -8.74 16.24
N TYR A 42 8.94 -8.94 15.34
CA TYR A 42 8.27 -7.89 14.58
C TYR A 42 6.77 -7.86 14.87
N GLY A 43 6.32 -6.73 15.41
CA GLY A 43 4.93 -6.49 15.78
C GLY A 43 4.06 -5.95 14.65
N TYR A 44 3.06 -5.16 15.06
CA TYR A 44 2.19 -4.41 14.15
C TYR A 44 2.95 -3.28 13.47
N PHE A 45 2.68 -3.09 12.19
CA PHE A 45 3.17 -1.92 11.46
C PHE A 45 2.38 -0.67 11.88
N ARG A 46 3.02 0.48 11.94
CA ARG A 46 2.42 1.77 12.34
C ARG A 46 1.05 2.01 11.72
N ASP A 47 0.95 1.83 10.39
CA ASP A 47 -0.31 2.05 9.69
C ASP A 47 -1.38 1.01 10.06
N GLU A 48 -1.02 -0.23 10.41
CA GLU A 48 -1.98 -1.26 10.83
C GLU A 48 -2.73 -0.82 12.10
N LEU A 49 -2.03 -0.23 13.06
CA LEU A 49 -2.62 0.30 14.30
C LEU A 49 -3.61 1.44 13.99
N TYR A 50 -3.23 2.32 13.08
CA TYR A 50 -4.11 3.40 12.64
C TYR A 50 -5.32 2.88 11.83
N TYR A 51 -5.14 1.94 10.90
CA TYR A 51 -6.27 1.31 10.18
C TYR A 51 -7.23 0.61 11.14
N MET A 52 -6.74 -0.01 12.23
CA MET A 52 -7.60 -0.59 13.25
C MET A 52 -8.42 0.48 13.99
N ALA A 53 -7.84 1.64 14.27
CA ALA A 53 -8.58 2.77 14.84
C ALA A 53 -9.64 3.30 13.85
N CYS A 54 -9.31 3.44 12.55
CA CYS A 54 -10.27 3.78 11.50
C CYS A 54 -11.39 2.73 11.38
N ALA A 55 -11.06 1.44 11.46
CA ALA A 55 -12.03 0.36 11.39
C ALA A 55 -13.01 0.34 12.58
N LYS A 56 -12.62 0.88 13.73
CA LYS A 56 -13.54 1.09 14.87
C LYS A 56 -14.49 2.27 14.64
N ARG A 57 -14.07 3.28 13.86
CA ARG A 57 -14.80 4.54 13.58
C ARG A 57 -15.05 4.67 12.07
N LEU A 58 -15.97 3.83 11.53
CA LEU A 58 -16.23 3.81 10.10
C LEU A 58 -16.81 5.14 9.61
N ALA A 59 -16.21 5.70 8.58
CA ALA A 59 -16.62 6.91 7.90
C ALA A 59 -16.48 6.74 6.38
N PHE A 60 -17.13 7.58 5.57
CA PHE A 60 -16.98 7.56 4.12
C PHE A 60 -15.68 8.20 3.61
N GLY A 61 -14.81 8.63 4.49
CA GLY A 61 -13.48 9.16 4.19
C GLY A 61 -12.66 9.34 5.46
N TYR A 62 -11.37 9.49 5.26
CA TYR A 62 -10.37 9.82 6.27
C TYR A 62 -9.43 10.86 5.66
N VAL A 63 -8.61 11.52 6.49
CA VAL A 63 -7.72 12.59 6.03
C VAL A 63 -6.74 12.10 4.98
N ASP A 64 -6.16 10.93 5.16
CA ASP A 64 -5.03 10.40 4.39
C ASP A 64 -5.40 9.24 3.45
N HIS A 65 -6.61 8.68 3.55
CA HIS A 65 -7.05 7.59 2.68
C HIS A 65 -8.59 7.49 2.56
N PRO A 66 -9.09 6.86 1.48
CA PRO A 66 -10.49 6.52 1.31
C PRO A 66 -10.95 5.36 2.22
N PRO A 67 -12.26 5.04 2.25
CA PRO A 67 -12.84 4.18 3.29
C PRO A 67 -12.71 2.67 3.07
N LEU A 68 -12.40 2.15 1.87
CA LEU A 68 -12.55 0.71 1.57
C LEU A 68 -11.69 -0.18 2.49
N ALA A 69 -10.41 0.16 2.68
CA ALA A 69 -9.53 -0.64 3.51
C ALA A 69 -10.00 -0.70 4.99
N PRO A 70 -10.39 0.40 5.67
CA PRO A 70 -11.00 0.34 6.99
C PRO A 70 -12.29 -0.49 7.06
N PHE A 71 -13.17 -0.41 6.06
CA PHE A 71 -14.40 -1.22 6.00
C PHE A 71 -14.08 -2.73 5.92
N VAL A 72 -13.13 -3.09 5.06
CA VAL A 72 -12.67 -4.48 4.92
C VAL A 72 -12.01 -4.96 6.23
N LEU A 73 -11.18 -4.12 6.86
CA LEU A 73 -10.56 -4.47 8.15
C LEU A 73 -11.59 -4.64 9.26
N ARG A 74 -12.66 -3.84 9.27
CA ARG A 74 -13.76 -4.01 10.23
C ARG A 74 -14.33 -5.40 10.18
N LEU A 75 -14.53 -5.97 8.99
CA LEU A 75 -15.02 -7.34 8.85
C LEU A 75 -14.04 -8.36 9.43
N VAL A 76 -12.72 -8.16 9.21
CA VAL A 76 -11.69 -9.01 9.81
C VAL A 76 -11.74 -8.93 11.34
N LEU A 77 -11.80 -7.72 11.89
CA LEU A 77 -11.78 -7.51 13.34
C LEU A 77 -12.97 -8.18 14.07
N ILE A 78 -14.16 -8.16 13.45
CA ILE A 78 -15.37 -8.78 14.05
C ILE A 78 -15.45 -10.30 13.83
N THR A 79 -14.74 -10.85 12.83
CA THR A 79 -14.81 -12.28 12.49
C THR A 79 -13.59 -13.07 12.96
N LEU A 80 -12.38 -12.53 12.76
CA LEU A 80 -11.10 -13.20 13.02
C LEU A 80 -10.31 -12.57 14.19
N GLY A 81 -10.75 -11.38 14.64
CA GLY A 81 -10.06 -10.62 15.67
C GLY A 81 -8.91 -9.77 15.13
N GLY A 82 -8.18 -9.12 16.06
CA GLY A 82 -7.14 -8.14 15.74
C GLY A 82 -5.71 -8.68 15.80
N SER A 83 -5.47 -9.98 15.83
CA SER A 83 -4.09 -10.52 15.83
C SER A 83 -3.35 -10.20 14.53
N VAL A 84 -2.02 -10.12 14.58
CA VAL A 84 -1.17 -9.86 13.40
C VAL A 84 -1.49 -10.82 12.25
N LEU A 85 -1.67 -12.12 12.55
CA LEU A 85 -2.04 -13.11 11.54
C LEU A 85 -3.41 -12.83 10.92
N ALA A 86 -4.40 -12.51 11.75
CA ALA A 86 -5.77 -12.25 11.29
C ALA A 86 -5.82 -11.05 10.33
N ILE A 87 -5.21 -9.92 10.70
CA ILE A 87 -5.24 -8.71 9.88
C ILE A 87 -4.40 -8.84 8.60
N ARG A 88 -3.31 -9.61 8.61
CA ARG A 88 -2.43 -9.82 7.44
C ARG A 88 -2.90 -10.92 6.50
N LEU A 89 -3.91 -11.70 6.87
CA LEU A 89 -4.45 -12.75 6.01
C LEU A 89 -5.04 -12.19 4.70
N LEU A 90 -5.83 -11.11 4.76
CA LEU A 90 -6.44 -10.53 3.55
C LEU A 90 -5.42 -9.87 2.61
N PRO A 91 -4.43 -9.08 3.07
CA PRO A 91 -3.30 -8.66 2.25
C PRO A 91 -2.61 -9.82 1.52
N ALA A 92 -2.31 -10.91 2.23
CA ALA A 92 -1.67 -12.08 1.64
C ALA A 92 -2.55 -12.75 0.56
N LEU A 93 -3.85 -12.87 0.81
CA LEU A 93 -4.81 -13.40 -0.15
C LEU A 93 -5.00 -12.47 -1.37
N ALA A 94 -5.04 -11.16 -1.17
CA ALA A 94 -5.08 -10.18 -2.26
C ALA A 94 -3.81 -10.27 -3.12
N GLY A 95 -2.65 -10.43 -2.49
CA GLY A 95 -1.38 -10.70 -3.16
C GLY A 95 -1.43 -11.99 -3.99
N ALA A 96 -1.88 -13.10 -3.41
CA ALA A 96 -2.01 -14.38 -4.10
C ALA A 96 -2.97 -14.30 -5.31
N ALA A 97 -4.09 -13.61 -5.16
CA ALA A 97 -5.03 -13.37 -6.25
C ALA A 97 -4.39 -12.53 -7.37
N THR A 98 -3.56 -11.52 -7.02
CA THR A 98 -2.80 -10.74 -8.00
C THR A 98 -1.80 -11.60 -8.76
N VAL A 99 -1.05 -12.48 -8.08
CA VAL A 99 -0.14 -13.45 -8.69
C VAL A 99 -0.87 -14.39 -9.66
N PHE A 100 -2.00 -14.95 -9.23
CA PHE A 100 -2.85 -15.81 -10.05
C PHE A 100 -3.38 -15.08 -11.29
N LEU A 101 -3.87 -13.84 -11.12
CA LEU A 101 -4.37 -13.02 -12.23
C LEU A 101 -3.25 -12.66 -13.21
N THR A 102 -2.02 -12.40 -12.73
CA THR A 102 -0.86 -12.12 -13.59
C THR A 102 -0.59 -13.26 -14.56
N GLY A 103 -0.53 -14.50 -14.07
CA GLY A 103 -0.41 -15.68 -14.92
C GLY A 103 -1.64 -15.90 -15.84
N SER A 104 -2.83 -15.57 -15.34
CA SER A 104 -4.07 -15.66 -16.13
C SER A 104 -4.12 -14.64 -17.27
N ILE A 105 -3.58 -13.43 -17.07
CA ILE A 105 -3.39 -12.42 -18.12
C ILE A 105 -2.41 -12.94 -19.17
N ALA A 106 -1.25 -13.52 -18.77
CA ALA A 106 -0.30 -14.12 -19.71
C ALA A 106 -0.97 -15.21 -20.58
N ARG A 107 -1.81 -16.05 -19.99
CA ARG A 107 -2.63 -17.03 -20.74
C ARG A 107 -3.56 -16.37 -21.74
N ARG A 108 -4.28 -15.31 -21.33
CA ARG A 108 -5.18 -14.58 -22.22
C ARG A 108 -4.44 -13.91 -23.38
N LEU A 109 -3.21 -13.45 -23.14
CA LEU A 109 -2.33 -12.92 -24.19
C LEU A 109 -1.76 -14.01 -25.13
N GLY A 110 -2.04 -15.29 -24.87
CA GLY A 110 -1.65 -16.43 -25.70
C GLY A 110 -0.39 -17.16 -25.21
N GLY A 111 0.03 -16.93 -23.95
CA GLY A 111 1.17 -17.61 -23.35
C GLY A 111 0.87 -19.04 -22.92
N GLY A 112 1.81 -19.95 -23.19
CA GLY A 112 1.82 -21.33 -22.68
C GLY A 112 2.13 -21.38 -21.16
N THR A 113 2.29 -22.59 -20.62
CA THR A 113 2.52 -22.83 -19.18
C THR A 113 3.75 -22.10 -18.68
N PHE A 114 4.86 -22.09 -19.43
CA PHE A 114 6.08 -21.39 -19.02
C PHE A 114 5.86 -19.87 -18.93
N ALA A 115 5.20 -19.26 -19.93
CA ALA A 115 4.88 -17.82 -19.91
C ALA A 115 4.05 -17.44 -18.68
N GLN A 116 3.03 -18.23 -18.37
CA GLN A 116 2.14 -18.04 -17.22
C GLN A 116 2.91 -18.16 -15.90
N SER A 117 3.72 -19.22 -15.76
CA SER A 117 4.52 -19.47 -14.56
C SER A 117 5.60 -18.40 -14.35
N LEU A 118 6.30 -17.98 -15.41
CA LEU A 118 7.31 -16.93 -15.33
C LEU A 118 6.72 -15.60 -14.88
N ALA A 119 5.57 -15.21 -15.47
CA ALA A 119 4.87 -13.98 -15.10
C ALA A 119 4.40 -14.00 -13.63
N ALA A 120 3.77 -15.10 -13.21
CA ALA A 120 3.28 -15.27 -11.85
C ALA A 120 4.44 -15.34 -10.83
N LEU A 121 5.53 -16.05 -11.13
CA LEU A 121 6.73 -16.14 -10.29
C LEU A 121 7.39 -14.76 -10.14
N ALA A 122 7.60 -14.03 -11.24
CA ALA A 122 8.21 -12.70 -11.20
C ALA A 122 7.41 -11.73 -10.31
N MET A 123 6.09 -11.82 -10.35
CA MET A 123 5.23 -11.03 -9.44
C MET A 123 5.32 -11.49 -8.00
N ALA A 124 5.29 -12.81 -7.75
CA ALA A 124 5.31 -13.40 -6.41
C ALA A 124 6.58 -13.07 -5.60
N VAL A 125 7.72 -12.90 -6.29
CA VAL A 125 9.02 -12.64 -5.65
C VAL A 125 9.53 -11.21 -5.84
N ALA A 126 8.68 -10.28 -6.31
CA ALA A 126 9.04 -8.87 -6.45
C ALA A 126 9.13 -8.20 -5.06
N PRO A 127 10.28 -7.61 -4.67
CA PRO A 127 10.49 -7.09 -3.32
C PRO A 127 9.44 -6.08 -2.87
N GLY A 128 9.13 -5.08 -3.70
CA GLY A 128 8.11 -4.09 -3.37
C GLY A 128 6.72 -4.72 -3.17
N PHE A 129 6.38 -5.74 -3.95
CA PHE A 129 5.13 -6.46 -3.78
C PHE A 129 5.11 -7.28 -2.48
N LEU A 130 6.22 -7.92 -2.13
CA LEU A 130 6.37 -8.63 -0.86
C LEU A 130 6.25 -7.70 0.33
N ILE A 131 6.89 -6.51 0.29
CA ILE A 131 6.78 -5.50 1.35
C ILE A 131 5.31 -5.11 1.57
N PHE A 132 4.62 -4.68 0.50
CA PHE A 132 3.27 -4.13 0.62
C PHE A 132 2.17 -5.15 0.87
N CYS A 133 2.38 -6.42 0.52
CA CYS A 133 1.48 -7.52 0.92
C CYS A 133 1.79 -8.07 2.32
N GLY A 134 2.92 -7.68 2.94
CA GLY A 134 3.39 -8.15 4.25
C GLY A 134 2.80 -7.41 5.45
N PHE A 135 1.92 -6.42 5.24
CA PHE A 135 1.17 -5.72 6.29
C PHE A 135 -0.17 -5.22 5.76
N TYR A 136 -1.09 -4.90 6.68
CA TYR A 136 -2.41 -4.40 6.30
C TYR A 136 -2.33 -2.94 5.87
N SER A 137 -2.71 -2.67 4.63
CA SER A 137 -2.87 -1.33 4.07
C SER A 137 -3.76 -1.36 2.82
N MET A 138 -3.98 -0.23 2.20
CA MET A 138 -4.68 -0.12 0.92
C MET A 138 -3.90 -0.72 -0.27
N ASN A 139 -2.58 -0.89 -0.17
CA ASN A 139 -1.72 -1.22 -1.32
C ASN A 139 -1.94 -2.63 -1.93
N PRO A 140 -2.14 -3.71 -1.15
CA PRO A 140 -2.45 -5.04 -1.70
C PRO A 140 -3.74 -5.04 -2.51
N PHE A 141 -4.76 -4.33 -2.01
CA PHE A 141 -6.06 -4.22 -2.68
C PHE A 141 -5.99 -3.36 -3.95
N GLU A 142 -5.18 -2.28 -3.96
CA GLU A 142 -4.91 -1.49 -5.17
C GLU A 142 -4.34 -2.38 -6.29
N SER A 143 -3.32 -3.20 -5.96
CA SER A 143 -2.69 -4.12 -6.91
C SER A 143 -3.68 -5.14 -7.46
N LEU A 144 -4.54 -5.71 -6.60
CA LEU A 144 -5.57 -6.68 -7.01
C LEU A 144 -6.63 -6.04 -7.91
N LEU A 145 -7.19 -4.90 -7.49
CA LEU A 145 -8.27 -4.22 -8.22
C LEU A 145 -7.80 -3.75 -9.59
N TRP A 146 -6.60 -3.18 -9.68
CA TRP A 146 -6.04 -2.76 -10.96
C TRP A 146 -5.69 -3.93 -11.87
N THR A 147 -5.11 -5.01 -11.33
CA THR A 147 -4.83 -6.23 -12.09
C THR A 147 -6.13 -6.85 -12.62
N GLY A 148 -7.21 -6.80 -11.83
CA GLY A 148 -8.55 -7.18 -12.27
C GLY A 148 -9.05 -6.32 -13.44
N CYS A 149 -8.88 -4.99 -13.37
CA CYS A 149 -9.18 -4.09 -14.49
C CYS A 149 -8.41 -4.47 -15.76
N VAL A 150 -7.10 -4.71 -15.64
CA VAL A 150 -6.26 -5.13 -16.78
C VAL A 150 -6.74 -6.46 -17.36
N TYR A 151 -7.08 -7.43 -16.51
CA TYR A 151 -7.62 -8.72 -16.98
C TYR A 151 -8.91 -8.53 -17.79
N LEU A 152 -9.82 -7.68 -17.33
CA LEU A 152 -11.07 -7.36 -18.05
C LEU A 152 -10.80 -6.61 -19.35
N VAL A 153 -9.87 -5.63 -19.35
CA VAL A 153 -9.47 -4.91 -20.58
C VAL A 153 -8.90 -5.88 -21.62
N VAL A 154 -8.06 -6.85 -21.21
CA VAL A 154 -7.54 -7.89 -22.13
C VAL A 154 -8.68 -8.72 -22.72
N ARG A 155 -9.69 -9.07 -21.94
CA ARG A 155 -10.89 -9.78 -22.44
C ARG A 155 -11.68 -8.91 -23.41
N ILE A 156 -11.97 -7.66 -23.06
CA ILE A 156 -12.69 -6.73 -23.93
C ILE A 156 -12.01 -6.62 -25.30
N VAL A 157 -10.69 -6.45 -25.30
CA VAL A 157 -9.92 -6.29 -26.55
C VAL A 157 -9.87 -7.59 -27.35
N LYS A 158 -9.72 -8.74 -26.70
CA LYS A 158 -9.55 -10.04 -27.37
C LYS A 158 -10.87 -10.68 -27.81
N GLU A 159 -11.88 -10.61 -26.94
CA GLU A 159 -13.13 -11.34 -27.06
C GLU A 159 -14.27 -10.47 -27.60
N ASP A 160 -14.03 -9.15 -27.73
CA ASP A 160 -15.00 -8.11 -28.14
C ASP A 160 -16.25 -8.11 -27.22
N GLU A 161 -16.02 -8.15 -25.91
CA GLU A 161 -17.06 -8.18 -24.86
C GLU A 161 -17.25 -6.79 -24.22
N PRO A 162 -17.94 -5.84 -24.89
CA PRO A 162 -18.04 -4.45 -24.40
C PRO A 162 -18.79 -4.30 -23.08
N HIS A 163 -19.67 -5.27 -22.72
CA HIS A 163 -20.41 -5.24 -21.45
C HIS A 163 -19.48 -5.31 -20.22
N LEU A 164 -18.27 -5.84 -20.35
CA LEU A 164 -17.28 -5.91 -19.30
C LEU A 164 -16.75 -4.52 -18.86
N TRP A 165 -16.98 -3.46 -19.67
CA TRP A 165 -16.67 -2.10 -19.21
C TRP A 165 -17.44 -1.70 -17.95
N THR A 166 -18.63 -2.26 -17.73
CA THR A 166 -19.38 -2.06 -16.49
C THR A 166 -18.62 -2.63 -15.28
N LEU A 167 -18.01 -3.81 -15.42
CA LEU A 167 -17.17 -4.39 -14.36
C LEU A 167 -15.83 -3.64 -14.20
N VAL A 168 -15.25 -3.13 -15.28
CA VAL A 168 -14.09 -2.21 -15.17
C VAL A 168 -14.47 -0.99 -14.34
N GLY A 169 -15.62 -0.38 -14.60
CA GLY A 169 -16.13 0.76 -13.82
C GLY A 169 -16.35 0.42 -12.34
N LEU A 170 -16.91 -0.77 -12.04
CA LEU A 170 -17.03 -1.27 -10.67
C LEU A 170 -15.66 -1.33 -9.97
N LEU A 171 -14.67 -1.98 -10.61
CA LEU A 171 -13.34 -2.13 -10.03
C LEU A 171 -12.61 -0.79 -9.91
N VAL A 172 -12.77 0.13 -10.87
CA VAL A 172 -12.23 1.50 -10.78
C VAL A 172 -12.88 2.26 -9.61
N GLY A 173 -14.19 2.20 -9.46
CA GLY A 173 -14.91 2.83 -8.34
C GLY A 173 -14.46 2.29 -6.98
N MET A 174 -14.39 0.96 -6.82
CA MET A 174 -13.84 0.33 -5.61
C MET A 174 -12.38 0.71 -5.39
N GLY A 175 -11.58 0.77 -6.45
CA GLY A 175 -10.19 1.17 -6.38
C GLY A 175 -9.99 2.61 -5.92
N LEU A 176 -10.83 3.54 -6.38
CA LEU A 176 -10.86 4.93 -5.92
C LEU A 176 -11.30 5.05 -4.45
N LEU A 177 -12.24 4.20 -3.99
CA LEU A 177 -12.57 4.07 -2.57
C LEU A 177 -11.49 3.39 -1.75
N ASN A 178 -10.51 2.73 -2.39
CA ASN A 178 -9.36 2.14 -1.73
C ASN A 178 -8.17 3.11 -1.67
N LYS A 179 -7.87 3.79 -2.78
CA LYS A 179 -6.74 4.72 -2.87
C LYS A 179 -6.97 5.75 -3.97
N HIS A 180 -6.94 7.04 -3.63
CA HIS A 180 -7.21 8.12 -4.59
C HIS A 180 -6.23 8.14 -5.77
N THR A 181 -4.99 7.67 -5.60
CA THR A 181 -3.99 7.61 -6.67
C THR A 181 -4.43 6.74 -7.85
N LEU A 182 -5.41 5.84 -7.68
CA LEU A 182 -5.98 5.06 -8.78
C LEU A 182 -6.61 5.93 -9.87
N ILE A 183 -6.94 7.20 -9.58
CA ILE A 183 -7.38 8.14 -10.61
C ILE A 183 -6.33 8.31 -11.70
N VAL A 184 -5.04 8.31 -11.37
CA VAL A 184 -3.94 8.43 -12.33
C VAL A 184 -3.90 7.20 -13.26
N TYR A 185 -4.15 6.01 -12.70
CA TYR A 185 -4.28 4.78 -13.50
C TYR A 185 -5.49 4.85 -14.45
N ALA A 186 -6.65 5.28 -13.95
CA ALA A 186 -7.87 5.38 -14.75
C ALA A 186 -7.73 6.41 -15.89
N LEU A 187 -7.14 7.59 -15.60
CA LEU A 187 -6.86 8.61 -16.60
C LEU A 187 -5.84 8.15 -17.63
N SER A 188 -4.77 7.47 -17.20
CA SER A 188 -3.77 6.89 -18.10
C SER A 188 -4.38 5.82 -19.03
N LEU A 189 -5.27 4.97 -18.50
CA LEU A 189 -6.01 3.99 -19.30
C LEU A 189 -6.97 4.67 -20.27
N GLY A 190 -7.69 5.71 -19.82
CA GLY A 190 -8.58 6.51 -20.66
C GLY A 190 -7.86 7.17 -21.83
N LEU A 191 -6.71 7.78 -21.56
CA LEU A 191 -5.86 8.40 -22.59
C LEU A 191 -5.33 7.36 -23.59
N ALA A 192 -4.83 6.24 -23.08
CA ALA A 192 -4.38 5.11 -23.91
C ALA A 192 -5.50 4.52 -24.76
N LEU A 193 -6.72 4.47 -24.21
CA LEU A 193 -7.94 4.04 -24.95
C LEU A 193 -8.19 4.95 -26.15
N LEU A 194 -8.12 6.27 -25.96
CA LEU A 194 -8.37 7.27 -27.02
C LEU A 194 -7.32 7.20 -28.15
N LEU A 195 -6.07 6.89 -27.80
CA LEU A 195 -4.94 6.85 -28.74
C LEU A 195 -4.77 5.50 -29.46
N THR A 196 -5.63 4.51 -29.16
CA THR A 196 -5.57 3.17 -29.76
C THR A 196 -6.84 2.83 -30.55
N PRO A 197 -6.84 1.78 -31.39
CA PRO A 197 -8.07 1.30 -32.03
C PRO A 197 -9.19 0.93 -31.06
N THR A 198 -8.87 0.69 -29.79
CA THR A 198 -9.84 0.44 -28.72
C THR A 198 -10.75 1.63 -28.41
N ARG A 199 -10.43 2.84 -28.91
CA ARG A 199 -11.29 4.05 -28.82
C ARG A 199 -12.73 3.83 -29.28
N ARG A 200 -13.00 2.81 -30.13
CA ARG A 200 -14.36 2.42 -30.54
C ARG A 200 -15.28 2.10 -29.35
N HIS A 201 -14.70 1.62 -28.23
CA HIS A 201 -15.46 1.30 -27.02
C HIS A 201 -16.01 2.54 -26.29
N VAL A 202 -15.46 3.74 -26.54
CA VAL A 202 -16.02 5.02 -26.01
C VAL A 202 -17.44 5.26 -26.54
N LEU A 203 -17.77 4.74 -27.72
CA LEU A 203 -19.12 4.82 -28.30
C LEU A 203 -20.08 3.77 -27.70
N SER A 204 -19.60 2.82 -26.92
CA SER A 204 -20.41 1.80 -26.28
C SER A 204 -21.14 2.35 -25.05
N ARG A 205 -22.44 2.07 -24.93
CA ARG A 205 -23.22 2.39 -23.70
C ARG A 205 -22.61 1.79 -22.43
N TRP A 206 -21.95 0.63 -22.55
CA TRP A 206 -21.35 -0.09 -21.42
C TRP A 206 -20.15 0.66 -20.82
N PHE A 207 -19.39 1.37 -21.66
CA PHE A 207 -18.29 2.23 -21.19
C PHE A 207 -18.82 3.35 -20.27
N TRP A 208 -19.89 4.03 -20.72
CA TRP A 208 -20.51 5.12 -19.95
C TRP A 208 -21.24 4.62 -18.71
N LEU A 209 -21.90 3.45 -18.79
CA LEU A 209 -22.48 2.80 -17.62
C LEU A 209 -21.41 2.44 -16.59
N GLY A 210 -20.24 1.95 -17.02
CA GLY A 210 -19.10 1.70 -16.14
C GLY A 210 -18.59 2.99 -15.49
N GLY A 211 -18.42 4.06 -16.27
CA GLY A 211 -18.04 5.37 -15.75
C GLY A 211 -19.03 5.92 -14.73
N ALA A 212 -20.33 5.86 -15.03
CA ALA A 212 -21.39 6.28 -14.11
C ALA A 212 -21.39 5.46 -12.81
N LEU A 213 -21.18 4.15 -12.91
CA LEU A 213 -21.08 3.26 -11.75
C LEU A 213 -19.86 3.63 -10.88
N ALA A 214 -18.70 3.89 -11.50
CA ALA A 214 -17.50 4.31 -10.77
C ALA A 214 -17.74 5.63 -10.00
N VAL A 215 -18.37 6.61 -10.65
CA VAL A 215 -18.73 7.89 -10.02
C VAL A 215 -19.71 7.67 -8.86
N LEU A 216 -20.76 6.86 -9.06
CA LEU A 216 -21.74 6.55 -8.03
C LEU A 216 -21.11 5.90 -6.79
N ILE A 217 -20.18 4.98 -7.00
CA ILE A 217 -19.45 4.30 -5.90
C ILE A 217 -18.59 5.29 -5.11
N VAL A 218 -17.94 6.22 -5.79
CA VAL A 218 -17.02 7.20 -5.14
C VAL A 218 -17.77 8.37 -4.50
N LEU A 219 -19.01 8.63 -4.92
CA LEU A 219 -19.79 9.79 -4.50
C LEU A 219 -19.87 10.00 -2.97
N PRO A 220 -20.09 8.96 -2.13
CA PRO A 220 -20.09 9.14 -0.67
C PRO A 220 -18.75 9.67 -0.12
N ASN A 221 -17.63 9.24 -0.71
CA ASN A 221 -16.31 9.76 -0.32
C ASN A 221 -16.12 11.21 -0.77
N VAL A 222 -16.57 11.57 -1.97
CA VAL A 222 -16.52 12.97 -2.45
C VAL A 222 -17.35 13.87 -1.54
N VAL A 223 -18.54 13.45 -1.14
CA VAL A 223 -19.40 14.20 -0.20
C VAL A 223 -18.67 14.38 1.14
N TRP A 224 -18.07 13.32 1.68
CA TRP A 224 -17.29 13.40 2.91
C TRP A 224 -16.13 14.39 2.78
N GLN A 225 -15.39 14.38 1.67
CA GLN A 225 -14.29 15.31 1.43
C GLN A 225 -14.77 16.78 1.44
N VAL A 226 -15.91 17.07 0.81
CA VAL A 226 -16.49 18.42 0.80
C VAL A 226 -16.92 18.84 2.19
N GLN A 227 -17.50 17.94 2.99
CA GLN A 227 -17.93 18.21 4.36
C GLN A 227 -16.77 18.42 5.34
N ASN A 228 -15.55 17.93 4.98
CA ASN A 228 -14.33 18.03 5.79
C ASN A 228 -13.25 18.90 5.10
N ASP A 229 -13.66 19.98 4.42
CA ASP A 229 -12.77 20.99 3.82
C ASP A 229 -11.70 20.41 2.89
N LEU A 230 -12.03 19.35 2.15
CA LEU A 230 -11.11 18.62 1.26
C LEU A 230 -9.83 18.15 1.97
N ALA A 231 -9.96 17.63 3.18
CA ALA A 231 -8.86 17.24 4.06
C ALA A 231 -7.80 16.37 3.37
N SER A 232 -8.19 15.44 2.48
CA SER A 232 -7.23 14.63 1.74
C SER A 232 -6.41 15.45 0.73
N LEU A 233 -6.95 16.52 0.17
CA LEU A 233 -6.19 17.40 -0.73
C LEU A 233 -5.12 18.17 0.04
N GLU A 234 -5.45 18.68 1.22
CA GLU A 234 -4.49 19.31 2.13
C GLU A 234 -3.38 18.31 2.53
N PHE A 235 -3.78 17.09 2.92
CA PHE A 235 -2.83 16.02 3.23
C PHE A 235 -1.86 15.73 2.07
N TYR A 236 -2.36 15.55 0.84
CA TYR A 236 -1.50 15.24 -0.31
C TYR A 236 -0.56 16.39 -0.65
N ARG A 237 -1.02 17.63 -0.53
CA ARG A 237 -0.18 18.81 -0.72
C ARG A 237 0.97 18.85 0.31
N ASN A 238 0.65 18.65 1.58
CA ASN A 238 1.63 18.64 2.66
C ASN A 238 2.59 17.46 2.53
N ALA A 239 2.09 16.26 2.20
CA ALA A 239 2.92 15.08 1.99
C ALA A 239 3.92 15.26 0.84
N ASN A 240 3.53 15.94 -0.23
CA ASN A 240 4.46 16.23 -1.32
C ASN A 240 5.54 17.23 -0.93
N LEU A 241 5.23 18.20 -0.05
CA LEU A 241 6.17 19.23 0.37
C LEU A 241 7.08 18.81 1.53
N LEU A 242 6.57 17.98 2.45
CA LEU A 242 7.18 17.75 3.76
C LEU A 242 7.53 16.29 4.06
N LYS A 243 7.00 15.34 3.28
CA LYS A 243 7.17 13.91 3.56
C LYS A 243 7.91 13.16 2.45
N ASN A 244 7.54 13.37 1.19
CA ASN A 244 8.11 12.62 0.08
C ASN A 244 9.54 13.09 -0.22
N VAL A 245 10.42 12.14 -0.55
CA VAL A 245 11.78 12.45 -1.01
C VAL A 245 11.70 13.00 -2.44
N ASP A 246 12.44 14.07 -2.71
CA ASP A 246 12.62 14.57 -4.07
C ASP A 246 13.37 13.53 -4.91
N THR A 247 12.84 13.23 -6.08
CA THR A 247 13.39 12.22 -6.98
C THR A 247 13.54 12.77 -8.40
N SER A 248 14.72 12.57 -8.98
CA SER A 248 14.95 12.83 -10.40
C SER A 248 14.26 11.78 -11.28
N PRO A 249 13.95 12.10 -12.54
CA PRO A 249 13.40 11.12 -13.48
C PRO A 249 14.22 9.83 -13.62
N VAL A 250 15.55 9.94 -13.52
CA VAL A 250 16.45 8.77 -13.60
C VAL A 250 16.33 7.92 -12.35
N GLU A 251 16.27 8.53 -11.17
CA GLU A 251 16.06 7.81 -9.90
C GLU A 251 14.71 7.07 -9.89
N VAL A 252 13.65 7.69 -10.41
CA VAL A 252 12.34 7.00 -10.57
C VAL A 252 12.49 5.75 -11.42
N LEU A 253 13.20 5.80 -12.55
CA LEU A 253 13.43 4.65 -13.44
C LEU A 253 14.26 3.56 -12.77
N LEU A 254 15.38 3.93 -12.14
CA LEU A 254 16.26 2.98 -11.45
C LEU A 254 15.55 2.32 -10.28
N ALA A 255 14.78 3.08 -9.51
CA ALA A 255 14.01 2.55 -8.40
C ALA A 255 12.99 1.49 -8.84
N GLN A 256 12.38 1.63 -10.05
CA GLN A 256 11.50 0.58 -10.59
C GLN A 256 12.22 -0.76 -10.77
N VAL A 257 13.50 -0.73 -11.17
CA VAL A 257 14.30 -1.96 -11.34
C VAL A 257 14.48 -2.66 -9.98
N PHE A 258 14.85 -1.91 -8.94
CA PHE A 258 15.09 -2.47 -7.60
C PHE A 258 13.79 -2.93 -6.92
N VAL A 259 12.75 -2.13 -6.99
CA VAL A 259 11.44 -2.43 -6.37
C VAL A 259 10.80 -3.69 -6.98
N MET A 260 11.06 -3.95 -8.28
CA MET A 260 10.46 -5.08 -9.00
C MET A 260 11.43 -6.25 -9.25
N ASN A 261 12.49 -6.37 -8.47
CA ASN A 261 13.54 -7.38 -8.62
C ASN A 261 14.44 -7.12 -9.84
N PRO A 262 15.70 -6.70 -9.65
CA PRO A 262 16.63 -6.42 -10.74
C PRO A 262 16.80 -7.56 -11.75
N LEU A 263 16.77 -8.82 -11.27
CA LEU A 263 16.88 -9.99 -12.15
C LEU A 263 15.58 -10.32 -12.89
N ALA A 264 14.45 -9.73 -12.49
CA ALA A 264 13.18 -9.75 -13.22
C ALA A 264 13.01 -8.56 -14.17
N PHE A 265 13.93 -7.57 -14.16
CA PHE A 265 13.91 -6.43 -15.10
C PHE A 265 13.75 -6.86 -16.56
N PRO A 266 14.51 -7.85 -17.08
CA PRO A 266 14.34 -8.29 -18.47
C PRO A 266 12.93 -8.78 -18.77
N VAL A 267 12.23 -9.36 -17.78
CA VAL A 267 10.86 -9.88 -17.96
C VAL A 267 9.87 -8.73 -18.14
N TRP A 268 9.83 -7.76 -17.20
CA TRP A 268 8.86 -6.68 -17.33
C TRP A 268 9.20 -5.70 -18.47
N PHE A 269 10.48 -5.50 -18.79
CA PHE A 269 10.88 -4.71 -19.95
C PHE A 269 10.48 -5.38 -21.26
N ALA A 270 10.67 -6.71 -21.37
CA ALA A 270 10.13 -7.48 -22.49
C ALA A 270 8.60 -7.34 -22.61
N GLY A 271 7.88 -7.20 -21.49
CA GLY A 271 6.44 -6.94 -21.48
C GLY A 271 6.08 -5.59 -22.11
N LEU A 272 6.82 -4.56 -21.79
CA LEU A 272 6.63 -3.25 -22.43
C LEU A 272 6.91 -3.35 -23.93
N CYS A 273 8.01 -4.01 -24.33
CA CYS A 273 8.32 -4.29 -25.73
C CYS A 273 7.24 -5.13 -26.42
N PHE A 274 6.66 -6.12 -25.73
CA PHE A 274 5.55 -6.92 -26.24
C PHE A 274 4.36 -6.04 -26.64
N PHE A 275 3.92 -5.15 -25.76
CA PHE A 275 2.77 -4.30 -26.04
C PHE A 275 3.03 -3.24 -27.11
N LEU A 276 4.23 -2.65 -27.15
CA LEU A 276 4.53 -1.54 -28.06
C LEU A 276 4.94 -2.00 -29.46
N PHE A 277 5.74 -3.07 -29.55
CA PHE A 277 6.44 -3.42 -30.79
C PHE A 277 6.08 -4.78 -31.37
N SER A 278 5.61 -5.76 -30.56
CA SER A 278 5.33 -7.09 -31.10
C SER A 278 4.04 -7.13 -31.95
N ARG A 279 4.02 -7.97 -32.97
CA ARG A 279 2.82 -8.20 -33.79
C ARG A 279 1.67 -8.76 -32.97
N GLN A 280 1.95 -9.67 -32.03
CA GLN A 280 0.98 -10.31 -31.15
C GLN A 280 0.43 -9.32 -30.10
N GLY A 281 1.28 -8.46 -29.55
CA GLY A 281 0.92 -7.46 -28.55
C GLY A 281 0.21 -6.23 -29.12
N ARG A 282 0.24 -6.04 -30.47
CA ARG A 282 -0.29 -4.83 -31.12
C ARG A 282 -1.76 -4.53 -30.79
N ALA A 283 -2.59 -5.55 -30.61
CA ALA A 283 -3.98 -5.40 -30.20
C ALA A 283 -4.11 -4.81 -28.77
N PHE A 284 -3.11 -5.05 -27.92
CA PHE A 284 -3.07 -4.67 -26.51
C PHE A 284 -2.17 -3.47 -26.23
N ARG A 285 -1.84 -2.65 -27.25
CA ARG A 285 -1.02 -1.42 -27.08
C ARG A 285 -1.56 -0.47 -26.04
N ILE A 286 -2.86 -0.50 -25.80
CA ILE A 286 -3.50 0.25 -24.73
C ILE A 286 -2.77 0.04 -23.37
N LEU A 287 -2.34 -1.18 -23.04
CA LEU A 287 -1.66 -1.48 -21.78
C LEU A 287 -0.23 -0.89 -21.74
N GLY A 288 0.51 -1.00 -22.84
CA GLY A 288 1.84 -0.39 -22.95
C GLY A 288 1.80 1.13 -22.84
N LEU A 289 0.83 1.78 -23.51
CA LEU A 289 0.63 3.23 -23.42
C LEU A 289 0.17 3.65 -22.02
N THR A 290 -0.72 2.88 -21.38
CA THR A 290 -1.12 3.12 -19.99
C THR A 290 0.11 3.16 -19.07
N TYR A 291 1.01 2.18 -19.19
CA TYR A 291 2.25 2.17 -18.40
C TYR A 291 3.13 3.39 -18.69
N LEU A 292 3.30 3.77 -19.95
CA LEU A 292 4.11 4.95 -20.30
C LEU A 292 3.52 6.24 -19.74
N PHE A 293 2.21 6.42 -19.78
CA PHE A 293 1.57 7.59 -19.18
C PHE A 293 1.72 7.63 -17.66
N LEU A 294 1.56 6.48 -16.98
CA LEU A 294 1.82 6.36 -15.56
C LEU A 294 3.25 6.73 -15.23
N LEU A 295 4.22 6.15 -15.94
CA LEU A 295 5.64 6.39 -15.72
C LEU A 295 5.98 7.87 -15.96
N THR A 296 5.50 8.46 -17.06
CA THR A 296 5.71 9.88 -17.37
C THR A 296 5.14 10.76 -16.26
N THR A 297 3.93 10.47 -15.77
CA THR A 297 3.32 11.21 -14.67
C THR A 297 4.16 11.12 -13.40
N MET A 298 4.69 9.93 -13.08
CA MET A 298 5.56 9.73 -11.91
C MET A 298 6.89 10.49 -12.05
N MET A 299 7.50 10.45 -13.25
CA MET A 299 8.74 11.20 -13.53
C MET A 299 8.54 12.72 -13.44
N TRP A 300 7.37 13.21 -13.87
CA TRP A 300 7.04 14.64 -13.80
C TRP A 300 6.70 15.12 -12.40
N ALA A 301 6.20 14.23 -11.54
CA ALA A 301 5.76 14.60 -10.20
C ALA A 301 6.90 15.04 -9.26
N GLY A 302 8.17 14.78 -9.59
CA GLY A 302 9.38 15.27 -8.90
C GLY A 302 9.57 14.73 -7.46
N SER A 303 8.48 14.41 -6.78
CA SER A 303 8.46 13.87 -5.41
C SER A 303 7.59 12.61 -5.35
N SER A 304 7.91 11.60 -6.15
CA SER A 304 7.10 10.39 -6.23
C SER A 304 7.78 9.20 -5.57
N ARG A 305 6.97 8.43 -4.84
CA ARG A 305 7.41 7.15 -4.28
C ARG A 305 7.39 6.08 -5.38
N PRO A 306 8.49 5.30 -5.56
CA PRO A 306 8.57 4.27 -6.60
C PRO A 306 7.48 3.19 -6.48
N ASP A 307 7.04 2.91 -5.26
CA ASP A 307 6.02 1.93 -4.94
C ASP A 307 4.63 2.26 -5.53
N ARG A 308 4.36 3.51 -5.88
CA ARG A 308 3.09 3.93 -6.48
C ARG A 308 2.81 3.27 -7.85
N MET A 309 3.80 2.69 -8.50
CA MET A 309 3.64 1.99 -9.77
C MET A 309 3.48 0.47 -9.65
N LEU A 310 3.52 -0.11 -8.45
CA LEU A 310 3.48 -1.56 -8.24
C LEU A 310 2.32 -2.25 -8.94
N ALA A 311 1.13 -1.64 -8.89
CA ALA A 311 -0.07 -2.19 -9.50
C ALA A 311 -0.01 -2.28 -11.04
N ALA A 312 0.92 -1.59 -11.70
CA ALA A 312 1.09 -1.65 -13.16
C ALA A 312 1.93 -2.84 -13.64
N TYR A 313 2.74 -3.45 -12.78
CA TYR A 313 3.68 -4.50 -13.19
C TYR A 313 3.06 -5.84 -13.53
N PRO A 314 1.93 -6.30 -12.97
CA PRO A 314 1.28 -7.54 -13.39
C PRO A 314 1.08 -7.66 -14.90
N MET A 315 0.65 -6.57 -15.55
CA MET A 315 0.47 -6.58 -17.00
C MET A 315 1.80 -6.70 -17.76
N LEU A 316 2.86 -6.05 -17.27
CA LEU A 316 4.18 -6.12 -17.91
C LEU A 316 4.80 -7.49 -17.74
N PHE A 317 4.73 -8.09 -16.55
CA PHE A 317 5.19 -9.47 -16.36
C PHE A 317 4.42 -10.46 -17.24
N ALA A 318 3.11 -10.27 -17.37
CA ALA A 318 2.29 -11.10 -18.25
C ALA A 318 2.71 -11.01 -19.73
N GLY A 319 2.88 -9.78 -20.25
CA GLY A 319 3.35 -9.56 -21.62
C GLY A 319 4.77 -10.06 -21.85
N GLY A 320 5.65 -9.86 -20.87
CA GLY A 320 7.06 -10.29 -20.92
C GLY A 320 7.20 -11.81 -20.91
N GLY A 321 6.44 -12.49 -20.04
CA GLY A 321 6.37 -13.95 -20.04
C GLY A 321 5.98 -14.50 -21.42
N VAL A 322 5.01 -13.89 -22.09
CA VAL A 322 4.58 -14.30 -23.45
C VAL A 322 5.69 -14.07 -24.48
N LEU A 323 6.33 -12.88 -24.47
CA LEU A 323 7.39 -12.58 -25.44
C LEU A 323 8.58 -13.50 -25.28
N ILE A 324 9.05 -13.67 -24.03
CA ILE A 324 10.20 -14.53 -23.71
C ILE A 324 9.90 -15.99 -24.04
N ALA A 325 8.73 -16.51 -23.64
CA ALA A 325 8.33 -17.88 -23.96
C ALA A 325 8.31 -18.12 -25.47
N GLY A 326 7.74 -17.22 -26.27
CA GLY A 326 7.71 -17.32 -27.71
C GLY A 326 9.11 -17.36 -28.37
N PHE A 327 10.13 -16.77 -27.72
CA PHE A 327 11.51 -16.84 -28.17
C PHE A 327 12.20 -18.14 -27.77
N VAL A 328 11.94 -18.61 -26.53
CA VAL A 328 12.61 -19.79 -25.96
C VAL A 328 11.99 -21.10 -26.46
N GLU A 329 10.65 -21.20 -26.53
CA GLU A 329 9.92 -22.41 -26.93
C GLU A 329 10.18 -22.78 -28.39
N ARG A 330 10.31 -21.81 -29.29
CA ARG A 330 10.64 -22.04 -30.71
C ARG A 330 11.95 -22.80 -30.93
N ARG A 331 12.83 -22.86 -29.94
CA ARG A 331 14.16 -23.47 -30.03
C ARG A 331 14.35 -24.68 -29.10
N SER A 332 13.28 -25.21 -28.50
CA SER A 332 13.32 -26.31 -27.51
C SER A 332 14.35 -26.10 -26.38
N ARG A 333 14.47 -24.87 -25.90
CA ARG A 333 15.51 -24.48 -24.93
C ARG A 333 15.01 -24.57 -23.48
N TRP A 334 14.66 -25.76 -23.03
CA TRP A 334 14.20 -26.00 -21.65
C TRP A 334 15.22 -25.54 -20.59
N LEU A 335 16.54 -25.69 -20.85
CA LEU A 335 17.59 -25.18 -20.00
C LEU A 335 17.50 -23.65 -19.84
N LEU A 336 17.23 -22.92 -20.93
CA LEU A 336 17.11 -21.47 -20.87
C LEU A 336 15.86 -21.05 -20.11
N GLN A 337 14.76 -21.81 -20.17
CA GLN A 337 13.58 -21.60 -19.31
C GLN A 337 13.96 -21.71 -17.83
N GLY A 338 14.72 -22.75 -17.46
CA GLY A 338 15.23 -22.97 -16.11
C GLY A 338 16.16 -21.85 -15.64
N VAL A 339 17.06 -21.39 -16.51
CA VAL A 339 17.99 -20.28 -16.21
C VAL A 339 17.23 -18.97 -15.96
N ILE A 340 16.26 -18.63 -16.81
CA ILE A 340 15.47 -17.37 -16.65
C ILE A 340 14.62 -17.42 -15.38
N ALA A 341 13.89 -18.51 -15.14
CA ALA A 341 13.09 -18.68 -13.94
C ALA A 341 13.97 -18.72 -12.68
N GLY A 342 15.11 -19.41 -12.76
CA GLY A 342 16.12 -19.47 -11.69
C GLY A 342 16.70 -18.10 -11.36
N ALA A 343 17.03 -17.28 -12.37
CA ALA A 343 17.52 -15.91 -12.14
C ALA A 343 16.46 -15.06 -11.40
N VAL A 344 15.21 -15.11 -11.82
CA VAL A 344 14.11 -14.39 -11.13
C VAL A 344 13.98 -14.85 -9.68
N LEU A 345 14.06 -16.17 -9.43
CA LEU A 345 14.00 -16.73 -8.08
C LEU A 345 15.20 -16.31 -7.22
N VAL A 346 16.42 -16.35 -7.78
CA VAL A 346 17.64 -15.90 -7.10
C VAL A 346 17.51 -14.43 -6.68
N GLY A 347 17.04 -13.56 -7.57
CA GLY A 347 16.76 -12.18 -7.21
C GLY A 347 15.74 -12.06 -6.08
N GLY A 348 14.64 -12.84 -6.11
CA GLY A 348 13.68 -12.90 -5.03
C GLY A 348 14.30 -13.31 -3.70
N VAL A 349 15.14 -14.35 -3.68
CA VAL A 349 15.85 -14.83 -2.48
C VAL A 349 16.82 -13.78 -1.94
N LEU A 350 17.56 -13.11 -2.82
CA LEU A 350 18.49 -12.05 -2.42
C LEU A 350 17.81 -10.85 -1.77
N PHE A 351 16.60 -10.48 -2.23
CA PHE A 351 15.88 -9.35 -1.67
C PHE A 351 14.85 -9.75 -0.61
N ALA A 352 14.59 -11.05 -0.39
CA ALA A 352 13.64 -11.51 0.61
C ALA A 352 13.92 -10.98 2.03
N PRO A 353 15.19 -10.94 2.53
CA PRO A 353 15.46 -10.43 3.88
C PRO A 353 15.13 -8.96 4.08
N ILE A 354 15.21 -8.14 3.01
CA ILE A 354 14.81 -6.73 3.06
C ILE A 354 13.28 -6.57 2.91
N ALA A 355 12.60 -7.54 2.31
CA ALA A 355 11.18 -7.44 2.04
C ALA A 355 10.31 -8.12 3.10
N LEU A 356 10.79 -9.18 3.72
CA LEU A 356 10.07 -10.05 4.65
C LEU A 356 10.80 -10.15 5.99
N PRO A 357 10.10 -10.25 7.13
CA PRO A 357 10.69 -10.36 8.46
C PRO A 357 11.25 -11.76 8.73
N VAL A 358 12.22 -12.20 7.89
CA VAL A 358 12.87 -13.52 7.98
C VAL A 358 14.14 -13.50 8.81
N LEU A 359 14.75 -12.32 9.02
CA LEU A 359 15.94 -12.14 9.85
C LEU A 359 15.59 -11.44 11.15
N PRO A 360 16.25 -11.78 12.27
CA PRO A 360 16.20 -10.98 13.50
C PRO A 360 16.70 -9.54 13.26
N PRO A 361 16.21 -8.52 14.02
CA PRO A 361 16.54 -7.12 13.78
C PRO A 361 18.04 -6.83 13.69
N GLY A 362 18.88 -7.40 14.59
CA GLY A 362 20.31 -7.19 14.58
C GLY A 362 21.02 -7.71 13.33
N MET A 363 20.58 -8.85 12.78
CA MET A 363 21.10 -9.38 11.51
C MET A 363 20.60 -8.58 10.31
N LEU A 364 19.34 -8.10 10.37
CA LEU A 364 18.77 -7.30 9.30
C LEU A 364 19.47 -5.94 9.17
N VAL A 365 19.92 -5.32 10.27
CA VAL A 365 20.74 -4.10 10.21
C VAL A 365 21.96 -4.31 9.33
N GLN A 366 22.76 -5.37 9.61
CA GLN A 366 23.97 -5.68 8.84
C GLN A 366 23.66 -5.97 7.36
N TYR A 367 22.56 -6.68 7.11
CA TYR A 367 22.13 -7.00 5.75
C TYR A 367 21.67 -5.74 4.97
N ALA A 368 20.93 -4.86 5.63
CA ALA A 368 20.47 -3.61 5.05
C ALA A 368 21.62 -2.64 4.74
N GLU A 369 22.65 -2.59 5.58
CA GLU A 369 23.86 -1.80 5.33
C GLU A 369 24.57 -2.21 4.03
N MET A 370 24.61 -3.53 3.72
CA MET A 370 25.23 -4.04 2.47
C MET A 370 24.43 -3.63 1.22
N LEU A 371 23.10 -3.55 1.31
CA LEU A 371 22.23 -3.28 0.17
C LEU A 371 21.82 -1.82 0.05
N SER A 372 22.02 -1.03 1.11
CA SER A 372 21.69 0.42 1.18
C SER A 372 20.32 0.75 0.58
N PRO A 373 19.22 0.20 1.12
CA PRO A 373 17.89 0.44 0.57
C PRO A 373 17.56 1.95 0.58
N PRO A 374 16.85 2.45 -0.43
CA PRO A 374 16.54 3.87 -0.54
C PRO A 374 15.66 4.34 0.62
N ARG A 375 15.87 5.58 1.08
CA ARG A 375 14.98 6.23 2.02
C ARG A 375 13.64 6.49 1.36
N VAL A 376 12.56 6.28 2.12
CA VAL A 376 11.18 6.41 1.61
C VAL A 376 10.58 7.77 1.96
N GLU A 377 10.98 8.36 3.10
CA GLU A 377 10.45 9.63 3.62
C GLU A 377 11.60 10.58 4.01
N GLN A 378 11.36 11.90 3.87
CA GLN A 378 12.31 12.93 4.28
C GLN A 378 12.49 12.88 5.80
N GLY A 379 13.74 13.04 6.26
CA GLY A 379 14.05 13.05 7.71
C GLY A 379 13.84 11.72 8.42
N ALA A 380 13.30 10.71 7.76
CA ALA A 380 13.10 9.40 8.36
C ALA A 380 14.43 8.63 8.41
N THR A 381 15.01 8.51 9.59
CA THR A 381 16.20 7.71 9.86
C THR A 381 15.90 6.62 10.87
N ALA A 382 16.55 5.47 10.72
CA ALA A 382 16.48 4.34 11.63
C ALA A 382 17.62 3.36 11.32
N ARG A 383 17.93 2.48 12.27
CA ARG A 383 18.87 1.37 12.06
C ARG A 383 18.34 0.32 11.09
N LEU A 384 17.03 0.11 11.06
CA LEU A 384 16.34 -0.79 10.14
C LEU A 384 15.72 -0.02 8.97
N PRO A 385 15.46 -0.68 7.82
CA PRO A 385 14.57 -0.12 6.81
C PRO A 385 13.22 0.29 7.44
N GLN A 386 12.66 1.43 7.02
CA GLN A 386 11.47 2.03 7.64
C GLN A 386 10.32 1.03 7.83
N TRP A 387 10.01 0.20 6.84
CA TRP A 387 8.92 -0.77 6.92
C TRP A 387 9.14 -1.91 7.92
N PHE A 388 10.32 -2.00 8.55
CA PHE A 388 10.61 -2.84 9.70
C PHE A 388 10.68 -2.02 10.99
N ALA A 389 11.34 -0.86 10.97
CA ALA A 389 11.43 0.03 12.12
C ALA A 389 10.02 0.42 12.63
N ASP A 390 9.10 0.73 11.72
CA ASP A 390 7.68 1.02 12.01
C ASP A 390 6.89 -0.19 12.59
N ARG A 391 7.55 -1.34 12.85
CA ARG A 391 6.92 -2.53 13.50
C ARG A 391 7.40 -2.76 14.93
N THR A 392 8.22 -1.88 15.47
CA THR A 392 8.86 -2.06 16.78
C THR A 392 8.57 -0.90 17.72
N GLY A 393 8.60 -1.15 19.05
CA GLY A 393 8.49 -0.12 20.07
C GLY A 393 7.07 0.23 20.54
N TRP A 394 6.02 -0.23 19.86
CA TRP A 394 4.66 0.25 20.12
C TRP A 394 4.05 -0.23 21.43
N GLU A 395 4.28 -1.49 21.83
CA GLU A 395 3.78 -2.03 23.11
C GLU A 395 4.61 -1.50 24.27
N GLU A 396 5.93 -1.33 24.08
CA GLU A 396 6.86 -0.71 25.03
C GLU A 396 6.50 0.75 25.29
N MET A 397 6.02 1.47 24.25
CA MET A 397 5.52 2.84 24.42
C MET A 397 4.30 2.88 25.34
N ALA A 398 3.33 1.99 25.14
CA ALA A 398 2.18 1.92 26.02
C ALA A 398 2.55 1.56 27.46
N ALA A 399 3.54 0.67 27.66
CA ALA A 399 4.07 0.34 28.98
C ALA A 399 4.75 1.55 29.64
N SER A 400 5.57 2.31 28.90
CA SER A 400 6.23 3.52 29.40
C SER A 400 5.22 4.60 29.83
N ILE A 401 4.15 4.78 29.07
CA ILE A 401 3.05 5.69 29.43
C ILE A 401 2.32 5.21 30.69
N ALA A 402 2.12 3.89 30.84
CA ALA A 402 1.49 3.33 32.05
C ALA A 402 2.34 3.54 33.31
N GLU A 403 3.67 3.48 33.18
CA GLU A 403 4.58 3.84 34.28
C GLU A 403 4.43 5.32 34.65
N ALA A 404 4.40 6.21 33.67
CA ALA A 404 4.19 7.64 33.90
C ALA A 404 2.82 7.92 34.55
N GLN A 405 1.77 7.22 34.15
CA GLN A 405 0.43 7.35 34.76
C GLN A 405 0.43 6.99 36.25
N ARG A 406 1.17 5.96 36.67
CA ARG A 406 1.26 5.55 38.09
C ARG A 406 1.92 6.59 38.99
N LEU A 407 2.63 7.56 38.43
CA LEU A 407 3.23 8.67 39.17
C LEU A 407 2.24 9.79 39.44
N LEU A 408 1.04 9.74 38.84
CA LEU A 408 0.01 10.74 39.08
C LEU A 408 -0.64 10.54 40.47
N PRO A 409 -1.01 11.64 41.16
CA PRO A 409 -1.81 11.55 42.36
C PRO A 409 -3.19 10.92 42.11
N GLU A 410 -3.70 10.07 43.04
CA GLU A 410 -5.02 9.41 42.95
C GLU A 410 -6.17 10.39 42.64
N ARG A 411 -6.09 11.62 43.13
CA ARG A 411 -7.10 12.67 42.88
C ARG A 411 -7.22 13.09 41.41
N GLU A 412 -6.25 12.78 40.59
CA GLU A 412 -6.23 13.08 39.15
C GLU A 412 -6.76 11.91 38.31
N GLU A 413 -6.90 10.71 38.91
CA GLU A 413 -7.49 9.56 38.23
C GLU A 413 -8.91 9.85 37.73
N GLY A 414 -9.20 9.49 36.46
CA GLY A 414 -10.48 9.71 35.80
C GLY A 414 -10.64 11.07 35.10
N ARG A 415 -9.65 11.96 35.20
CA ARG A 415 -9.61 13.26 34.49
C ARG A 415 -8.39 13.43 33.61
N VAL A 416 -7.76 12.33 33.21
CA VAL A 416 -6.55 12.29 32.41
C VAL A 416 -6.90 11.93 30.96
N LEU A 417 -6.24 12.58 30.00
CA LEU A 417 -6.18 12.18 28.61
C LEU A 417 -4.73 11.99 28.17
N LEU A 418 -4.50 11.11 27.20
CA LEU A 418 -3.20 11.00 26.54
C LEU A 418 -3.14 11.99 25.37
N LEU A 419 -1.97 12.56 25.13
CA LEU A 419 -1.70 13.45 24.00
C LEU A 419 -0.48 12.92 23.24
N ALA A 420 -0.72 12.25 22.12
CA ALA A 420 0.31 11.70 21.25
C ALA A 420 0.57 12.65 20.07
N GLU A 421 1.83 12.80 19.66
CA GLU A 421 2.18 13.67 18.54
C GLU A 421 1.54 13.18 17.24
N ASN A 422 1.74 11.90 16.90
CA ASN A 422 1.37 11.38 15.60
C ASN A 422 0.36 10.22 15.68
N TYR A 423 -0.22 9.87 14.53
CA TYR A 423 -1.23 8.82 14.41
C TYR A 423 -0.71 7.41 14.75
N GLY A 424 0.61 7.16 14.61
CA GLY A 424 1.23 5.88 14.95
C GLY A 424 1.25 5.67 16.46
N GLU A 425 1.75 6.66 17.20
CA GLU A 425 1.72 6.71 18.66
C GLU A 425 0.30 6.60 19.20
N ALA A 426 -0.62 7.42 18.65
CA ALA A 426 -2.03 7.36 19.05
C ALA A 426 -2.68 6.01 18.77
N GLY A 427 -2.38 5.40 17.61
CA GLY A 427 -2.86 4.06 17.26
C GLY A 427 -2.32 2.98 18.19
N ALA A 428 -1.04 3.07 18.57
CA ALA A 428 -0.41 2.17 19.53
C ALA A 428 -1.05 2.29 20.92
N LEU A 429 -1.21 3.50 21.43
CA LEU A 429 -1.83 3.75 22.73
C LEU A 429 -3.31 3.35 22.75
N GLU A 430 -4.04 3.53 21.66
CA GLU A 430 -5.43 3.07 21.56
C GLU A 430 -5.55 1.53 21.48
N PHE A 431 -4.57 0.87 20.88
CA PHE A 431 -4.61 -0.60 20.71
C PHE A 431 -4.09 -1.33 21.94
N PHE A 432 -2.91 -0.95 22.44
CA PHE A 432 -2.26 -1.62 23.58
C PHE A 432 -2.72 -1.07 24.93
N GLY A 433 -3.08 0.22 24.99
CA GLY A 433 -3.43 0.93 26.22
C GLY A 433 -4.47 0.25 27.10
N PRO A 434 -5.55 -0.35 26.57
CA PRO A 434 -6.54 -1.06 27.40
C PRO A 434 -5.97 -2.18 28.26
N ARG A 435 -4.86 -2.81 27.84
CA ARG A 435 -4.16 -3.83 28.65
C ARG A 435 -3.48 -3.26 29.88
N TYR A 436 -3.17 -1.96 29.84
CA TYR A 436 -2.48 -1.22 30.89
C TYR A 436 -3.40 -0.27 31.66
N GLY A 437 -4.71 -0.24 31.32
CA GLY A 437 -5.65 0.69 31.94
C GLY A 437 -5.44 2.15 31.55
N LEU A 438 -4.87 2.41 30.36
CA LEU A 438 -4.60 3.75 29.89
C LEU A 438 -5.88 4.50 29.48
N PRO A 439 -5.96 5.83 29.74
CA PRO A 439 -7.08 6.66 29.33
C PRO A 439 -7.11 6.87 27.83
N PRO A 440 -8.20 7.48 27.29
CA PRO A 440 -8.31 7.78 25.88
C PRO A 440 -7.19 8.67 25.37
N VAL A 441 -6.80 8.46 24.10
CA VAL A 441 -5.72 9.22 23.44
C VAL A 441 -6.30 10.26 22.49
N LEU A 442 -5.63 11.42 22.43
CA LEU A 442 -5.77 12.49 21.46
C LEU A 442 -4.52 12.55 20.58
N SER A 443 -4.68 12.95 19.32
CA SER A 443 -3.54 13.33 18.49
C SER A 443 -3.94 14.41 17.48
N PRO A 444 -3.10 15.42 17.24
CA PRO A 444 -3.33 16.46 16.25
C PRO A 444 -3.16 15.96 14.80
N HIS A 445 -2.69 14.72 14.62
CA HIS A 445 -2.27 14.20 13.33
C HIS A 445 -3.42 13.51 12.59
N ASN A 446 -3.59 13.88 11.32
CA ASN A 446 -4.51 13.24 10.37
C ASN A 446 -5.94 13.10 10.95
N THR A 447 -6.60 11.95 10.77
CA THR A 447 -8.00 11.78 11.21
C THR A 447 -8.17 11.78 12.73
N TYR A 448 -7.11 11.49 13.50
CA TYR A 448 -7.16 11.63 14.95
C TYR A 448 -7.50 13.07 15.37
N HIS A 449 -7.03 14.10 14.64
CA HIS A 449 -7.38 15.48 14.92
C HIS A 449 -8.91 15.70 14.88
N LEU A 450 -9.59 15.13 13.89
CA LEU A 450 -11.05 15.23 13.75
C LEU A 450 -11.77 14.51 14.89
N TRP A 451 -11.34 13.30 15.25
CA TRP A 451 -11.93 12.51 16.34
C TRP A 451 -11.68 13.11 17.72
N SER A 452 -10.55 13.76 17.89
CA SER A 452 -10.16 14.38 19.16
C SER A 452 -10.94 15.66 19.43
N ALA A 453 -11.38 16.38 18.40
CA ALA A 453 -12.17 17.60 18.55
C ALA A 453 -13.53 17.38 19.24
N GLU A 454 -14.02 16.13 19.26
CA GLU A 454 -15.27 15.73 19.93
C GLU A 454 -15.08 15.36 21.42
N LYS A 455 -13.85 15.41 21.95
CA LYS A 455 -13.55 15.02 23.33
C LYS A 455 -13.77 16.18 24.31
N ASP A 456 -14.13 15.79 25.52
CA ASP A 456 -14.23 16.74 26.63
C ASP A 456 -12.83 17.21 27.10
N GLU A 457 -12.78 18.36 27.72
CA GLU A 457 -11.57 18.92 28.31
C GLU A 457 -11.11 18.10 29.52
N ALA A 458 -9.84 17.73 29.55
CA ALA A 458 -9.20 17.10 30.70
C ALA A 458 -8.48 18.15 31.56
N GLN A 459 -8.23 17.82 32.82
CA GLN A 459 -7.42 18.66 33.74
C GLN A 459 -5.94 18.34 33.62
N THR A 460 -5.62 17.08 33.30
CA THR A 460 -4.27 16.56 33.18
C THR A 460 -4.09 15.81 31.87
N TYR A 461 -2.96 16.03 31.20
CA TYR A 461 -2.59 15.33 29.99
C TYR A 461 -1.24 14.63 30.18
N ILE A 462 -1.13 13.37 29.73
CA ILE A 462 0.16 12.70 29.59
C ILE A 462 0.54 12.79 28.12
N ALA A 463 1.59 13.55 27.81
CA ALA A 463 2.02 13.84 26.45
C ALA A 463 3.26 13.03 26.07
N ILE A 464 3.31 12.56 24.81
CA ILE A 464 4.46 11.90 24.19
C ILE A 464 4.66 12.39 22.76
N GLY A 465 5.92 12.41 22.28
CA GLY A 465 6.29 12.83 20.93
C GLY A 465 6.40 14.34 20.74
N LEU A 466 5.60 15.12 21.45
CA LEU A 466 5.60 16.59 21.39
C LEU A 466 6.80 17.18 22.13
N SER A 467 7.36 18.28 21.61
CA SER A 467 8.44 19.00 22.27
C SER A 467 7.96 19.78 23.50
N GLU A 468 8.87 20.00 24.45
CA GLU A 468 8.57 20.80 25.65
C GLU A 468 8.11 22.23 25.28
N GLU A 469 8.69 22.82 24.24
CA GLU A 469 8.36 24.16 23.78
C GLU A 469 6.91 24.24 23.28
N GLU A 470 6.48 23.27 22.44
CA GLU A 470 5.10 23.17 21.96
C GLU A 470 4.11 22.99 23.12
N LEU A 471 4.44 22.10 24.06
CA LEU A 471 3.60 21.86 25.23
C LEU A 471 3.48 23.09 26.12
N ARG A 472 4.58 23.83 26.37
CA ARG A 472 4.57 25.09 27.11
C ARG A 472 3.84 26.23 26.41
N GLY A 473 3.69 26.14 25.08
CA GLY A 473 2.79 27.02 24.32
C GLY A 473 1.32 26.85 24.71
N VAL A 474 0.91 25.64 25.08
CA VAL A 474 -0.47 25.27 25.43
C VAL A 474 -0.71 25.22 26.94
N PHE A 475 0.24 24.69 27.73
CA PHE A 475 0.10 24.43 29.16
C PHE A 475 1.06 25.34 29.99
N ARG A 476 0.66 25.68 31.21
CA ARG A 476 1.54 26.43 32.15
C ARG A 476 2.44 25.50 32.94
N ASP A 477 1.94 24.32 33.32
CA ASP A 477 2.71 23.29 34.01
C ASP A 477 3.02 22.15 33.05
N VAL A 478 4.30 21.94 32.72
CA VAL A 478 4.82 20.87 31.86
C VAL A 478 6.00 20.23 32.59
N THR A 479 5.77 19.04 33.13
CA THR A 479 6.73 18.32 33.97
C THR A 479 7.16 17.03 33.28
N PRO A 480 8.48 16.81 33.02
CA PRO A 480 8.97 15.52 32.49
C PRO A 480 8.88 14.45 33.59
N VAL A 481 8.34 13.28 33.26
CA VAL A 481 8.09 12.17 34.18
C VAL A 481 8.72 10.85 33.77
N GLY A 482 9.16 10.73 32.52
CA GLY A 482 9.77 9.50 32.01
C GLY A 482 10.32 9.67 30.60
N VAL A 483 10.90 8.60 30.07
CA VAL A 483 11.42 8.55 28.71
C VAL A 483 11.07 7.19 28.10
N HIS A 484 10.44 7.20 26.93
CA HIS A 484 10.28 5.99 26.12
C HIS A 484 11.54 5.74 25.30
N ARG A 485 12.03 4.49 25.29
CA ARG A 485 13.20 4.06 24.50
C ARG A 485 12.90 2.82 23.70
N CYS A 486 13.38 2.81 22.47
CA CYS A 486 13.26 1.69 21.56
C CYS A 486 14.52 1.54 20.70
N THR A 487 15.08 0.33 20.62
CA THR A 487 16.38 0.10 19.95
C THR A 487 16.28 0.09 18.42
N TYR A 488 15.15 -0.33 17.86
CA TYR A 488 14.99 -0.61 16.43
C TYR A 488 13.83 0.16 15.78
N CYS A 489 13.14 1.02 16.51
CA CYS A 489 12.11 1.91 15.94
C CYS A 489 12.73 3.02 15.08
N MET A 490 11.89 3.86 14.52
CA MET A 490 12.33 5.09 13.87
C MET A 490 13.02 6.01 14.88
N ASP A 491 14.04 6.75 14.45
CA ASP A 491 14.80 7.63 15.37
C ASP A 491 13.89 8.69 16.02
N TYR A 492 12.86 9.15 15.29
CA TYR A 492 11.87 10.09 15.82
C TYR A 492 10.85 9.46 16.79
N GLU A 493 10.86 8.14 16.96
CA GLU A 493 10.05 7.40 17.95
C GLU A 493 10.91 6.89 19.13
N ASN A 494 12.19 7.24 19.15
CA ASN A 494 13.12 6.84 20.19
C ASN A 494 13.50 8.01 21.09
N ASP A 495 13.86 7.70 22.36
CA ASP A 495 14.23 8.68 23.38
C ASP A 495 13.17 9.79 23.59
N LEU A 496 11.89 9.44 23.45
CA LEU A 496 10.79 10.36 23.62
C LEU A 496 10.55 10.66 25.09
N THR A 497 10.68 11.93 25.48
CA THR A 497 10.33 12.37 26.83
C THR A 497 8.81 12.34 27.02
N ILE A 498 8.37 11.78 28.15
CA ILE A 498 6.98 11.74 28.56
C ILE A 498 6.74 12.90 29.53
N TYR A 499 5.76 13.72 29.23
CA TYR A 499 5.42 14.89 30.04
C TYR A 499 4.05 14.74 30.68
N VAL A 500 3.90 15.25 31.90
CA VAL A 500 2.61 15.53 32.52
C VAL A 500 2.32 17.01 32.36
N CYS A 501 1.21 17.34 31.71
CA CYS A 501 0.81 18.72 31.40
C CYS A 501 -0.48 19.08 32.14
N ARG A 502 -0.49 20.25 32.77
CA ARG A 502 -1.63 20.77 33.53
C ARG A 502 -1.82 22.27 33.26
N ASP A 503 -2.95 22.79 33.67
CA ASP A 503 -3.26 24.22 33.60
C ASP A 503 -3.14 24.76 32.17
N ALA A 504 -4.01 24.30 31.29
CA ALA A 504 -4.08 24.79 29.90
C ALA A 504 -4.34 26.32 29.92
N ARG A 505 -3.60 27.06 29.09
CA ARG A 505 -3.65 28.53 29.01
C ARG A 505 -4.99 29.04 28.50
N THR A 506 -5.65 28.26 27.66
CA THR A 506 -6.95 28.53 27.05
C THR A 506 -7.79 27.26 27.04
N PRO A 507 -9.13 27.33 26.95
CA PRO A 507 -9.98 26.16 26.82
C PRO A 507 -9.60 25.27 25.62
N PHE A 508 -9.86 23.96 25.71
CA PHE A 508 -9.53 22.96 24.69
C PHE A 508 -9.97 23.37 23.27
N ARG A 509 -11.19 23.85 23.12
CA ARG A 509 -11.77 24.30 21.85
C ARG A 509 -10.98 25.44 21.17
N ASP A 510 -10.20 26.20 21.93
CA ASP A 510 -9.48 27.36 21.41
C ASP A 510 -8.05 27.01 20.96
N TRP A 511 -7.38 26.09 21.68
CA TRP A 511 -6.01 25.68 21.31
C TRP A 511 -5.96 24.46 20.39
N TRP A 512 -6.96 23.56 20.44
CA TRP A 512 -6.95 22.31 19.64
C TRP A 512 -6.91 22.57 18.13
N PRO A 513 -7.69 23.50 17.52
CA PRO A 513 -7.60 23.77 16.09
C PRO A 513 -6.23 24.22 15.61
N ALA A 514 -5.45 24.93 16.46
CA ALA A 514 -4.11 25.38 16.14
C ALA A 514 -3.07 24.24 16.10
N MET A 515 -3.37 23.10 16.74
CA MET A 515 -2.52 21.91 16.73
C MET A 515 -2.69 21.07 15.45
N LYS A 516 -3.68 21.37 14.59
CA LYS A 516 -4.00 20.58 13.38
C LYS A 516 -2.76 20.32 12.53
N TRP A 517 -2.57 19.03 12.21
CA TRP A 517 -1.46 18.59 11.40
C TRP A 517 -1.87 17.47 10.44
N TYR A 518 -1.82 17.73 9.12
CA TYR A 518 -2.15 16.78 8.06
C TYR A 518 -0.94 16.52 7.18
N GLY A 519 -0.37 15.32 7.29
CA GLY A 519 0.74 14.81 6.46
C GLY A 519 2.08 15.52 6.64
N GLY A 520 3.15 14.77 6.47
CA GLY A 520 4.52 15.26 6.56
C GLY A 520 5.11 15.26 7.98
N ALA A 521 6.41 15.55 8.10
CA ALA A 521 7.03 15.79 9.39
C ALA A 521 6.57 17.16 9.92
N ARG A 522 6.27 17.23 11.22
CA ARG A 522 5.99 18.50 11.87
C ARG A 522 7.29 19.32 11.90
N LYS A 523 7.23 20.57 11.47
CA LYS A 523 8.39 21.47 11.61
C LYS A 523 8.48 21.84 13.08
N SER A 524 9.48 21.30 13.75
CA SER A 524 9.92 21.75 15.08
C SER A 524 10.45 23.18 15.01
#